data_7b70e0a79cb983868b8b587b6837626e
#
_entry.id   7b70e0a79cb983868b8b587b6837626e
#
_cell.length_a   1.000
_cell.length_b   1.000
_cell.length_c   1.000
_cell.angle_alpha   90.00
_cell.angle_beta   90.00
_cell.angle_gamma   90.00
#
_symmetry.space_group_name_H-M   'P 1'
#
loop_
_entity.id
_entity.type
_entity.pdbx_description
1 polymer ?
#
loop_
_entity_poly.entity_id
_entity_poly.type
_entity_poly.pdbx_seq_one_letter_code
_entity_poly.pdbx_strand_id
1 'polypeptide(L)'
;MKIGVIGGGAAGFFAAIHASGPGIQVLLFEKSPKILSKVKISGGGRCNVTHRPMEISKLVKNYPRGEKFLKKAFVHFSIADTFSWFESRGVALKIEEDGRVFPRTNTSQTIVTVLESEAKKLGVQIQLSTGIKSIQPVGQDFALQTDKGEAIVSQVIVASGGHPNLGAYEFLNSLNHRLIKPIPSLFTFNTPQEPIRELMGLSMGDAVVKLEGTKLSYRGPILITHWGISGPAVLKLSAFGADWLHEHQYNARAIVQWNADLGEQAYSEQLSSYAQLHPNRKVYSHPLFGIPARLWEHFCIQAEISESQLFGQLPKKMQNKLVQCLFCYPLAMQGKTTFKEEFVTAGGVDLEEIHPETMESKFHPGIYFAGEVLNLDGITGGFNFQAAWTTGYLAGIHAKKRGHTHGLLLT
;
A
#
# COMPACT_ATOMS: atom_id res chain seq x y z
N MET A 1 -4.40 -32.80 -14.13
CA MET A 1 -5.04 -31.93 -13.14
C MET A 1 -5.21 -30.50 -13.71
N LYS A 2 -6.32 -29.83 -13.40
CA LYS A 2 -6.55 -28.42 -13.81
C LYS A 2 -6.56 -27.52 -12.58
N ILE A 3 -5.88 -26.38 -12.68
CA ILE A 3 -5.87 -25.34 -11.62
C ILE A 3 -6.43 -24.05 -12.22
N GLY A 4 -7.47 -23.48 -11.60
CA GLY A 4 -8.03 -22.19 -11.96
C GLY A 4 -7.43 -21.08 -11.10
N VAL A 5 -6.86 -20.04 -11.71
CA VAL A 5 -6.37 -18.84 -11.04
C VAL A 5 -7.26 -17.67 -11.41
N ILE A 6 -7.85 -17.00 -10.43
CA ILE A 6 -8.80 -15.90 -10.61
C ILE A 6 -8.09 -14.57 -10.35
N GLY A 7 -7.88 -13.79 -11.39
CA GLY A 7 -7.23 -12.48 -11.38
C GLY A 7 -5.84 -12.47 -12.02
N GLY A 8 -5.67 -11.64 -13.04
CA GLY A 8 -4.44 -11.45 -13.82
C GLY A 8 -3.52 -10.34 -13.26
N GLY A 9 -3.51 -10.17 -11.93
CA GLY A 9 -2.61 -9.24 -11.21
C GLY A 9 -1.30 -9.89 -10.77
N ALA A 10 -0.54 -9.19 -9.93
CA ALA A 10 0.75 -9.64 -9.41
C ALA A 10 0.67 -11.02 -8.72
N ALA A 11 -0.23 -11.16 -7.74
CA ALA A 11 -0.41 -12.41 -7.00
C ALA A 11 -0.87 -13.55 -7.90
N GLY A 12 -1.81 -13.28 -8.83
CA GLY A 12 -2.34 -14.30 -9.75
C GLY A 12 -1.30 -14.82 -10.73
N PHE A 13 -0.50 -13.94 -11.34
CA PHE A 13 0.60 -14.37 -12.21
C PHE A 13 1.64 -15.19 -11.45
N PHE A 14 2.02 -14.73 -10.24
CA PHE A 14 3.00 -15.44 -9.43
C PHE A 14 2.46 -16.81 -8.99
N ALA A 15 1.19 -16.90 -8.61
CA ALA A 15 0.51 -18.14 -8.29
C ALA A 15 0.44 -19.08 -9.51
N ALA A 16 0.05 -18.58 -10.67
CA ALA A 16 -0.07 -19.37 -11.89
C ALA A 16 1.28 -19.98 -12.33
N ILE A 17 2.35 -19.18 -12.27
CA ILE A 17 3.71 -19.62 -12.57
C ILE A 17 4.13 -20.76 -11.63
N HIS A 18 3.90 -20.62 -10.32
CA HIS A 18 4.33 -21.62 -9.33
C HIS A 18 3.40 -22.83 -9.22
N ALA A 19 2.15 -22.71 -9.66
CA ALA A 19 1.22 -23.82 -9.79
C ALA A 19 1.50 -24.71 -11.03
N SER A 20 2.24 -24.19 -12.00
CA SER A 20 2.55 -24.89 -13.24
C SER A 20 3.53 -26.06 -13.04
N GLY A 21 3.39 -27.10 -13.82
CA GLY A 21 4.27 -28.26 -13.81
C GLY A 21 3.79 -29.40 -14.72
N PRO A 22 4.58 -30.49 -14.84
CA PRO A 22 4.19 -31.63 -15.65
C PRO A 22 2.79 -32.19 -15.27
N GLY A 23 1.94 -32.41 -16.27
CA GLY A 23 0.58 -32.94 -16.07
C GLY A 23 -0.42 -31.94 -15.46
N ILE A 24 -0.06 -30.67 -15.31
CA ILE A 24 -0.91 -29.64 -14.75
C ILE A 24 -1.26 -28.60 -15.82
N GLN A 25 -2.54 -28.38 -16.04
CA GLN A 25 -3.09 -27.31 -16.87
C GLN A 25 -3.49 -26.15 -15.96
N VAL A 26 -2.87 -24.98 -16.12
CA VAL A 26 -3.22 -23.77 -15.37
C VAL A 26 -4.02 -22.83 -16.25
N LEU A 27 -5.22 -22.47 -15.79
CA LEU A 27 -6.13 -21.51 -16.43
C LEU A 27 -6.14 -20.24 -15.59
N LEU A 28 -5.67 -19.10 -16.15
CA LEU A 28 -5.70 -17.81 -15.49
C LEU A 28 -6.81 -16.96 -16.09
N PHE A 29 -7.83 -16.62 -15.28
CA PHE A 29 -8.99 -15.83 -15.66
C PHE A 29 -8.80 -14.38 -15.24
N GLU A 30 -8.93 -13.45 -16.20
CA GLU A 30 -8.88 -12.02 -15.95
C GLU A 30 -10.14 -11.35 -16.55
N LYS A 31 -10.87 -10.62 -15.68
CA LYS A 31 -12.12 -9.96 -16.08
C LYS A 31 -11.95 -8.81 -17.06
N SER A 32 -10.76 -8.17 -17.04
CA SER A 32 -10.44 -7.06 -17.94
C SER A 32 -9.72 -7.54 -19.21
N PRO A 33 -9.62 -6.70 -20.25
CA PRO A 33 -8.79 -6.99 -21.43
C PRO A 33 -7.31 -6.80 -21.18
N LYS A 34 -6.88 -6.38 -19.99
CA LYS A 34 -5.49 -6.04 -19.65
C LYS A 34 -5.08 -6.75 -18.37
N ILE A 35 -3.92 -7.42 -18.42
CA ILE A 35 -3.26 -8.02 -17.26
C ILE A 35 -2.27 -7.07 -16.60
N LEU A 36 -1.89 -7.37 -15.35
CA LEU A 36 -0.83 -6.69 -14.60
C LEU A 36 -0.97 -5.16 -14.53
N SER A 37 -2.20 -4.64 -14.64
CA SER A 37 -2.46 -3.20 -14.74
C SER A 37 -1.92 -2.41 -13.54
N LYS A 38 -2.10 -2.90 -12.31
CA LYS A 38 -1.53 -2.28 -11.10
C LYS A 38 0.01 -2.34 -11.10
N VAL A 39 0.62 -3.42 -11.61
CA VAL A 39 2.08 -3.52 -11.75
C VAL A 39 2.58 -2.44 -12.70
N LYS A 40 1.90 -2.27 -13.84
CA LYS A 40 2.30 -1.34 -14.90
C LYS A 40 2.32 0.12 -14.44
N ILE A 41 1.33 0.55 -13.65
CA ILE A 41 1.22 1.96 -13.23
C ILE A 41 1.94 2.26 -11.91
N SER A 42 2.29 1.24 -11.13
CA SER A 42 2.87 1.40 -9.81
C SER A 42 4.24 2.09 -9.82
N GLY A 43 4.57 2.77 -8.71
CA GLY A 43 5.85 3.46 -8.56
C GLY A 43 6.12 4.49 -9.64
N GLY A 44 5.07 5.15 -10.16
CA GLY A 44 5.19 6.12 -11.26
C GLY A 44 5.59 5.48 -12.59
N GLY A 45 5.11 4.27 -12.88
CA GLY A 45 5.42 3.51 -14.10
C GLY A 45 6.74 2.75 -14.04
N ARG A 46 7.41 2.69 -12.88
CA ARG A 46 8.68 1.98 -12.67
C ARG A 46 8.52 0.60 -12.02
N CYS A 47 7.40 0.33 -11.36
CA CYS A 47 7.12 -0.80 -10.48
C CYS A 47 8.06 -0.88 -9.26
N ASN A 48 7.55 -0.51 -8.10
CA ASN A 48 8.25 -0.74 -6.83
C ASN A 48 8.10 -2.22 -6.43
N VAL A 49 9.02 -3.06 -6.89
CA VAL A 49 8.92 -4.54 -6.84
C VAL A 49 8.83 -5.08 -5.42
N THR A 50 9.65 -4.53 -4.53
CA THR A 50 9.74 -4.91 -3.12
C THR A 50 10.48 -3.82 -2.34
N HIS A 51 10.92 -4.12 -1.14
CA HIS A 51 11.79 -3.27 -0.32
C HIS A 51 13.18 -3.90 -0.18
N ARG A 52 14.17 -3.13 0.33
CA ARG A 52 15.48 -3.70 0.64
C ARG A 52 15.34 -4.87 1.63
N PRO A 53 16.22 -5.89 1.55
CA PRO A 53 16.21 -7.00 2.49
C PRO A 53 16.27 -6.53 3.94
N MET A 54 15.45 -7.13 4.78
CA MET A 54 15.38 -6.87 6.21
C MET A 54 14.89 -8.11 6.97
N GLU A 55 15.11 -8.13 8.28
CA GLU A 55 14.57 -9.18 9.14
C GLU A 55 13.05 -9.25 9.07
N ILE A 56 12.48 -10.46 9.11
CA ILE A 56 11.02 -10.68 9.03
C ILE A 56 10.30 -9.91 10.15
N SER A 57 10.89 -9.85 11.35
CA SER A 57 10.35 -9.10 12.49
C SER A 57 10.17 -7.60 12.22
N LYS A 58 11.05 -7.01 11.40
CA LYS A 58 10.97 -5.61 10.95
C LYS A 58 10.07 -5.46 9.73
N LEU A 59 10.11 -6.43 8.81
CA LEU A 59 9.30 -6.44 7.61
C LEU A 59 7.81 -6.39 7.93
N VAL A 60 7.35 -7.24 8.83
CA VAL A 60 5.92 -7.35 9.16
C VAL A 60 5.34 -6.11 9.85
N LYS A 61 6.16 -5.28 10.46
CA LYS A 61 5.75 -4.00 11.06
C LYS A 61 5.29 -2.94 10.03
N ASN A 62 5.50 -3.22 8.76
CA ASN A 62 5.02 -2.37 7.67
C ASN A 62 3.63 -2.77 7.15
N TYR A 63 2.97 -3.72 7.82
CA TYR A 63 1.63 -4.17 7.49
C TYR A 63 0.65 -3.83 8.61
N PRO A 64 -0.18 -2.80 8.45
CA PRO A 64 -1.21 -2.45 9.43
C PRO A 64 -2.16 -3.60 9.72
N ARG A 65 -2.52 -4.38 8.69
CA ARG A 65 -3.32 -5.61 8.78
C ARG A 65 -2.54 -6.77 8.18
N GLY A 66 -2.61 -7.93 8.85
CA GLY A 66 -1.92 -9.14 8.42
C GLY A 66 -0.51 -9.35 9.01
N GLU A 67 -0.02 -8.54 9.97
CA GLU A 67 1.31 -8.68 10.58
C GLU A 67 1.62 -10.12 11.01
N LYS A 68 0.76 -10.71 11.85
CA LYS A 68 0.97 -12.07 12.41
C LYS A 68 0.87 -13.16 11.34
N PHE A 69 -0.02 -12.98 10.38
CA PHE A 69 -0.25 -13.89 9.26
C PHE A 69 0.97 -13.91 8.34
N LEU A 70 1.40 -12.73 7.89
CA LEU A 70 2.55 -12.58 7.00
C LEU A 70 3.87 -12.98 7.66
N LYS A 71 4.00 -12.85 9.00
CA LYS A 71 5.18 -13.34 9.70
C LYS A 71 5.45 -14.83 9.44
N LYS A 72 4.38 -15.65 9.39
CA LYS A 72 4.49 -17.07 9.06
C LYS A 72 4.74 -17.29 7.56
N ALA A 73 4.06 -16.55 6.71
CA ALA A 73 4.22 -16.67 5.26
C ALA A 73 5.64 -16.28 4.78
N PHE A 74 6.23 -15.21 5.29
CA PHE A 74 7.55 -14.72 4.91
C PHE A 74 8.71 -15.65 5.28
N VAL A 75 8.51 -16.62 6.19
CA VAL A 75 9.50 -17.67 6.47
C VAL A 75 9.75 -18.54 5.24
N HIS A 76 8.73 -18.69 4.38
CA HIS A 76 8.77 -19.58 3.21
C HIS A 76 9.13 -18.84 1.91
N PHE A 77 8.83 -17.55 1.82
CA PHE A 77 9.17 -16.71 0.66
C PHE A 77 9.32 -15.26 1.11
N SER A 78 10.56 -14.82 1.26
CA SER A 78 10.96 -13.52 1.79
C SER A 78 11.30 -12.51 0.69
N ILE A 79 11.78 -11.33 1.09
CA ILE A 79 12.35 -10.33 0.17
C ILE A 79 13.56 -10.90 -0.58
N ALA A 80 14.42 -11.66 0.09
CA ALA A 80 15.60 -12.26 -0.55
C ALA A 80 15.20 -13.25 -1.66
N ASP A 81 14.13 -14.04 -1.43
CA ASP A 81 13.59 -14.93 -2.45
C ASP A 81 13.01 -14.17 -3.64
N THR A 82 12.37 -13.00 -3.38
CA THR A 82 11.90 -12.12 -4.45
C THR A 82 13.06 -11.61 -5.31
N PHE A 83 14.16 -11.16 -4.71
CA PHE A 83 15.36 -10.78 -5.46
C PHE A 83 15.88 -11.94 -6.31
N SER A 84 16.10 -13.10 -5.69
CA SER A 84 16.59 -14.31 -6.37
C SER A 84 15.68 -14.71 -7.54
N TRP A 85 14.36 -14.61 -7.35
CA TRP A 85 13.37 -14.96 -8.38
C TRP A 85 13.47 -14.07 -9.62
N PHE A 86 13.55 -12.75 -9.42
CA PHE A 86 13.64 -11.80 -10.54
C PHE A 86 15.04 -11.82 -11.20
N GLU A 87 16.11 -11.83 -10.40
CA GLU A 87 17.49 -11.80 -10.91
C GLU A 87 17.85 -13.07 -11.68
N SER A 88 17.41 -14.25 -11.23
CA SER A 88 17.60 -15.51 -11.97
C SER A 88 16.88 -15.55 -13.33
N ARG A 89 15.96 -14.61 -13.56
CA ARG A 89 15.24 -14.40 -14.84
C ARG A 89 15.74 -13.19 -15.62
N GLY A 90 16.93 -12.69 -15.29
CA GLY A 90 17.58 -11.60 -16.01
C GLY A 90 17.07 -10.20 -15.69
N VAL A 91 16.25 -10.05 -14.64
CA VAL A 91 15.78 -8.73 -14.17
C VAL A 91 16.72 -8.19 -13.11
N ALA A 92 17.67 -7.35 -13.48
CA ALA A 92 18.53 -6.66 -12.53
C ALA A 92 17.73 -5.63 -11.73
N LEU A 93 17.82 -5.72 -10.40
CA LEU A 93 17.16 -4.84 -9.45
C LEU A 93 18.14 -3.80 -8.89
N LYS A 94 17.62 -2.66 -8.45
CA LYS A 94 18.35 -1.62 -7.70
C LYS A 94 17.56 -1.21 -6.47
N ILE A 95 18.30 -0.91 -5.39
CA ILE A 95 17.77 -0.37 -4.14
C ILE A 95 18.00 1.14 -4.16
N GLU A 96 16.96 1.92 -3.94
CA GLU A 96 17.06 3.37 -3.73
C GLU A 96 17.39 3.68 -2.25
N GLU A 97 17.82 4.91 -1.95
CA GLU A 97 18.28 5.32 -0.60
C GLU A 97 17.22 5.06 0.48
N ASP A 98 15.96 5.26 0.16
CA ASP A 98 14.82 5.00 1.05
C ASP A 98 14.43 3.51 1.18
N GLY A 99 15.16 2.63 0.52
CA GLY A 99 15.00 1.18 0.57
C GLY A 99 14.01 0.62 -0.44
N ARG A 100 13.35 1.44 -1.24
CA ARG A 100 12.49 0.97 -2.34
C ARG A 100 13.31 0.26 -3.41
N VAL A 101 12.73 -0.78 -4.01
CA VAL A 101 13.40 -1.61 -5.01
C VAL A 101 12.70 -1.48 -6.36
N PHE A 102 13.48 -1.16 -7.37
CA PHE A 102 13.01 -0.99 -8.75
C PHE A 102 13.87 -1.81 -9.73
N PRO A 103 13.34 -2.17 -10.91
CA PRO A 103 14.19 -2.69 -11.97
C PRO A 103 15.19 -1.61 -12.41
N ARG A 104 16.43 -2.00 -12.73
CA ARG A 104 17.47 -1.06 -13.19
C ARG A 104 17.07 -0.32 -14.46
N THR A 105 16.20 -0.89 -15.26
CA THR A 105 15.64 -0.27 -16.48
C THR A 105 14.72 0.93 -16.18
N ASN A 106 14.33 1.16 -14.93
CA ASN A 106 13.36 2.17 -14.51
C ASN A 106 12.01 2.11 -15.23
N THR A 107 11.61 0.96 -15.73
CA THR A 107 10.29 0.75 -16.35
C THR A 107 9.59 -0.49 -15.80
N SER A 108 8.33 -0.35 -15.45
CA SER A 108 7.47 -1.44 -15.02
C SER A 108 7.27 -2.52 -16.10
N GLN A 109 7.47 -2.14 -17.36
CA GLN A 109 7.36 -3.09 -18.49
C GLN A 109 8.34 -4.26 -18.32
N THR A 110 9.50 -4.06 -17.72
CA THR A 110 10.47 -5.14 -17.44
C THR A 110 9.85 -6.22 -16.54
N ILE A 111 9.13 -5.81 -15.49
CA ILE A 111 8.45 -6.73 -14.57
C ILE A 111 7.26 -7.41 -15.26
N VAL A 112 6.48 -6.64 -16.01
CA VAL A 112 5.36 -7.19 -16.80
C VAL A 112 5.86 -8.24 -17.79
N THR A 113 6.89 -7.93 -18.57
CA THR A 113 7.44 -8.83 -19.59
C THR A 113 7.97 -10.14 -19.00
N VAL A 114 8.68 -10.11 -17.88
CA VAL A 114 9.20 -11.34 -17.27
C VAL A 114 8.06 -12.23 -16.74
N LEU A 115 7.04 -11.65 -16.12
CA LEU A 115 5.88 -12.41 -15.62
C LEU A 115 5.10 -13.04 -16.78
N GLU A 116 4.84 -12.31 -17.86
CA GLU A 116 4.16 -12.81 -19.06
C GLU A 116 4.97 -13.92 -19.73
N SER A 117 6.28 -13.70 -19.89
CA SER A 117 7.18 -14.66 -20.55
C SER A 117 7.27 -15.98 -19.76
N GLU A 118 7.42 -15.91 -18.44
CA GLU A 118 7.46 -17.12 -17.59
C GLU A 118 6.13 -17.87 -17.60
N ALA A 119 5.00 -17.16 -17.49
CA ALA A 119 3.68 -17.78 -17.59
C ALA A 119 3.49 -18.49 -18.95
N LYS A 120 3.87 -17.84 -20.05
CA LYS A 120 3.80 -18.41 -21.40
C LYS A 120 4.71 -19.62 -21.55
N LYS A 121 5.96 -19.54 -21.08
CA LYS A 121 6.95 -20.63 -21.12
C LYS A 121 6.44 -21.88 -20.39
N LEU A 122 5.71 -21.68 -19.29
CA LEU A 122 5.13 -22.75 -18.48
C LEU A 122 3.74 -23.21 -18.96
N GLY A 123 3.26 -22.69 -20.08
CA GLY A 123 1.99 -23.11 -20.70
C GLY A 123 0.74 -22.61 -19.97
N VAL A 124 0.82 -21.54 -19.18
CA VAL A 124 -0.34 -20.94 -18.54
C VAL A 124 -1.31 -20.40 -19.59
N GLN A 125 -2.56 -20.83 -19.55
CA GLN A 125 -3.61 -20.38 -20.46
C GLN A 125 -4.32 -19.16 -19.87
N ILE A 126 -4.04 -17.99 -20.44
CA ILE A 126 -4.60 -16.71 -19.98
C ILE A 126 -5.91 -16.44 -20.72
N GLN A 127 -7.00 -16.28 -19.99
CA GLN A 127 -8.35 -15.97 -20.50
C GLN A 127 -8.73 -14.54 -20.12
N LEU A 128 -8.54 -13.62 -21.05
CA LEU A 128 -8.89 -12.21 -20.88
C LEU A 128 -10.40 -11.97 -21.08
N SER A 129 -10.88 -10.85 -20.52
CA SER A 129 -12.30 -10.47 -20.57
C SER A 129 -13.20 -11.62 -20.13
N THR A 130 -12.78 -12.34 -19.08
CA THR A 130 -13.48 -13.51 -18.54
C THR A 130 -13.57 -13.38 -17.02
N GLY A 131 -14.69 -12.82 -16.56
CA GLY A 131 -15.01 -12.65 -15.15
C GLY A 131 -15.60 -13.93 -14.54
N ILE A 132 -15.22 -14.23 -13.30
CA ILE A 132 -15.83 -15.32 -12.53
C ILE A 132 -17.07 -14.78 -11.79
N LYS A 133 -18.21 -15.44 -11.96
CA LYS A 133 -19.49 -15.09 -11.32
C LYS A 133 -19.75 -15.89 -10.05
N SER A 134 -19.32 -17.16 -10.02
CA SER A 134 -19.41 -18.00 -8.82
C SER A 134 -18.40 -19.13 -8.86
N ILE A 135 -18.10 -19.68 -7.68
CA ILE A 135 -17.24 -20.85 -7.46
C ILE A 135 -18.09 -21.86 -6.73
N GLN A 136 -18.41 -23.00 -7.35
CA GLN A 136 -19.27 -24.03 -6.75
C GLN A 136 -18.51 -25.33 -6.59
N PRO A 137 -18.48 -25.94 -5.40
CA PRO A 137 -17.97 -27.30 -5.24
C PRO A 137 -18.82 -28.29 -6.03
N VAL A 138 -18.17 -29.17 -6.80
CA VAL A 138 -18.81 -30.24 -7.59
C VAL A 138 -18.02 -31.54 -7.38
N GLY A 139 -18.47 -32.37 -6.47
CA GLY A 139 -17.71 -33.55 -6.06
C GLY A 139 -16.39 -33.17 -5.41
N GLN A 140 -15.27 -33.57 -5.99
CA GLN A 140 -13.92 -33.21 -5.54
C GLN A 140 -13.32 -32.01 -6.29
N ASP A 141 -14.01 -31.52 -7.30
CA ASP A 141 -13.62 -30.41 -8.17
C ASP A 141 -14.46 -29.14 -7.89
N PHE A 142 -14.21 -28.10 -8.63
CA PHE A 142 -14.91 -26.82 -8.56
C PHE A 142 -15.39 -26.38 -9.95
N ALA A 143 -16.65 -26.00 -10.04
CA ALA A 143 -17.22 -25.35 -11.21
C ALA A 143 -17.07 -23.82 -11.08
N LEU A 144 -16.31 -23.24 -11.99
CA LEU A 144 -16.15 -21.80 -12.14
C LEU A 144 -17.13 -21.29 -13.20
N GLN A 145 -18.21 -20.61 -12.78
CA GLN A 145 -19.12 -19.94 -13.70
C GLN A 145 -18.50 -18.65 -14.20
N THR A 146 -18.37 -18.50 -15.49
CA THR A 146 -17.78 -17.32 -16.13
C THR A 146 -18.80 -16.60 -17.02
N ASP A 147 -18.41 -15.43 -17.54
CA ASP A 147 -19.18 -14.72 -18.57
C ASP A 147 -19.26 -15.49 -19.90
N LYS A 148 -18.35 -16.48 -20.12
CA LYS A 148 -18.23 -17.23 -21.38
C LYS A 148 -18.57 -18.70 -21.27
N GLY A 149 -19.14 -19.15 -20.15
CA GLY A 149 -19.49 -20.53 -19.88
C GLY A 149 -18.88 -21.05 -18.58
N GLU A 150 -18.86 -22.36 -18.41
CA GLU A 150 -18.38 -23.02 -17.22
C GLU A 150 -16.97 -23.63 -17.42
N ALA A 151 -16.13 -23.59 -16.41
CA ALA A 151 -14.85 -24.29 -16.37
C ALA A 151 -14.76 -25.16 -15.11
N ILE A 152 -14.53 -26.47 -15.30
CA ILE A 152 -14.28 -27.41 -14.18
C ILE A 152 -12.77 -27.47 -13.89
N VAL A 153 -12.40 -27.28 -12.63
CA VAL A 153 -11.01 -27.29 -12.16
C VAL A 153 -10.88 -28.04 -10.83
N SER A 154 -9.74 -28.69 -10.62
CA SER A 154 -9.51 -29.47 -9.39
C SER A 154 -9.06 -28.59 -8.21
N GLN A 155 -8.46 -27.43 -8.49
CA GLN A 155 -7.99 -26.48 -7.47
C GLN A 155 -8.31 -25.05 -7.94
N VAL A 156 -8.56 -24.15 -6.99
CA VAL A 156 -8.84 -22.72 -7.28
C VAL A 156 -7.89 -21.85 -6.48
N ILE A 157 -7.26 -20.89 -7.13
CA ILE A 157 -6.48 -19.82 -6.47
C ILE A 157 -7.19 -18.50 -6.73
N VAL A 158 -7.72 -17.88 -5.68
CA VAL A 158 -8.39 -16.58 -5.73
C VAL A 158 -7.35 -15.49 -5.51
N ALA A 159 -7.05 -14.72 -6.56
CA ALA A 159 -6.08 -13.61 -6.56
C ALA A 159 -6.67 -12.35 -7.23
N SER A 160 -7.96 -12.11 -7.02
CA SER A 160 -8.75 -11.05 -7.68
C SER A 160 -8.35 -9.62 -7.30
N GLY A 161 -7.49 -9.47 -6.29
CA GLY A 161 -7.08 -8.18 -5.73
C GLY A 161 -8.14 -7.59 -4.79
N GLY A 162 -7.84 -6.41 -4.23
CA GLY A 162 -8.76 -5.66 -3.39
C GLY A 162 -9.80 -4.88 -4.20
N HIS A 163 -10.98 -4.72 -3.64
CA HIS A 163 -12.08 -3.98 -4.22
C HIS A 163 -12.73 -3.06 -3.18
N PRO A 164 -13.14 -1.84 -3.56
CA PRO A 164 -13.70 -0.87 -2.62
C PRO A 164 -15.11 -1.21 -2.13
N ASN A 165 -15.81 -2.14 -2.80
CA ASN A 165 -17.19 -2.52 -2.51
C ASN A 165 -17.32 -4.01 -2.26
N LEU A 166 -18.14 -4.41 -1.25
CA LEU A 166 -18.42 -5.81 -0.94
C LEU A 166 -19.07 -6.57 -2.12
N GLY A 167 -19.88 -5.91 -2.94
CA GLY A 167 -20.50 -6.52 -4.12
C GLY A 167 -19.49 -7.13 -5.10
N ALA A 168 -18.28 -6.62 -5.15
CA ALA A 168 -17.23 -7.18 -5.99
C ALA A 168 -16.69 -8.55 -5.51
N TYR A 169 -17.08 -8.98 -4.32
CA TYR A 169 -16.74 -10.28 -3.72
C TYR A 169 -17.90 -11.29 -3.79
N GLU A 170 -19.05 -10.95 -4.40
CA GLU A 170 -20.23 -11.83 -4.47
C GLU A 170 -19.95 -13.20 -5.08
N PHE A 171 -18.96 -13.29 -5.96
CA PHE A 171 -18.52 -14.57 -6.55
C PHE A 171 -17.96 -15.55 -5.52
N LEU A 172 -17.64 -15.09 -4.29
CA LEU A 172 -17.19 -15.91 -3.16
C LEU A 172 -18.33 -16.35 -2.22
N ASN A 173 -19.56 -15.89 -2.43
CA ASN A 173 -20.68 -16.14 -1.49
C ASN A 173 -20.92 -17.63 -1.22
N SER A 174 -20.72 -18.50 -2.23
CA SER A 174 -20.87 -19.95 -2.09
C SER A 174 -19.83 -20.60 -1.16
N LEU A 175 -18.73 -19.88 -0.88
CA LEU A 175 -17.66 -20.37 -0.03
C LEU A 175 -17.85 -19.95 1.44
N ASN A 176 -18.84 -19.12 1.75
CA ASN A 176 -19.19 -18.66 3.10
C ASN A 176 -18.01 -18.13 3.93
N HIS A 177 -16.97 -17.58 3.29
CA HIS A 177 -15.90 -16.91 3.99
C HIS A 177 -16.37 -15.59 4.56
N ARG A 178 -15.93 -15.27 5.79
CA ARG A 178 -16.13 -13.96 6.40
C ARG A 178 -15.36 -12.90 5.60
N LEU A 179 -16.10 -11.91 5.13
CA LEU A 179 -15.55 -10.76 4.42
C LEU A 179 -15.49 -9.56 5.35
N ILE A 180 -14.28 -9.10 5.64
CA ILE A 180 -14.05 -7.83 6.34
C ILE A 180 -14.38 -6.70 5.37
N LYS A 181 -15.20 -5.75 5.83
CA LYS A 181 -15.66 -4.63 4.99
C LYS A 181 -14.48 -3.87 4.39
N PRO A 182 -14.46 -3.69 3.07
CA PRO A 182 -13.41 -2.92 2.43
C PRO A 182 -13.44 -1.45 2.81
N ILE A 183 -12.30 -0.91 3.16
CA ILE A 183 -12.08 0.50 3.45
C ILE A 183 -10.81 0.99 2.75
N PRO A 184 -10.69 2.27 2.40
CA PRO A 184 -9.46 2.81 1.82
C PRO A 184 -8.30 2.75 2.79
N SER A 185 -7.12 2.43 2.25
CA SER A 185 -5.82 2.50 2.89
C SER A 185 -4.86 3.28 1.99
N LEU A 186 -3.83 3.93 2.56
CA LEU A 186 -2.86 4.73 1.81
C LEU A 186 -3.51 5.89 1.03
N PHE A 187 -4.19 6.80 1.69
CA PHE A 187 -4.86 7.92 1.06
C PHE A 187 -4.37 9.27 1.56
N THR A 188 -4.57 10.30 0.73
CA THR A 188 -4.29 11.70 1.01
C THR A 188 -5.29 12.27 2.01
N PHE A 189 -4.87 13.10 2.95
CA PHE A 189 -5.76 13.83 3.85
C PHE A 189 -6.35 15.04 3.14
N ASN A 190 -7.67 15.06 3.01
CA ASN A 190 -8.39 16.19 2.44
C ASN A 190 -8.62 17.27 3.49
N THR A 191 -8.21 18.49 3.18
CA THR A 191 -8.36 19.65 4.07
C THR A 191 -9.00 20.81 3.29
N PRO A 192 -10.28 20.67 2.89
CA PRO A 192 -10.89 21.56 1.88
C PRO A 192 -10.98 23.02 2.32
N GLN A 193 -11.00 23.31 3.61
CA GLN A 193 -11.12 24.66 4.16
C GLN A 193 -9.79 25.28 4.59
N GLU A 194 -8.69 24.52 4.51
CA GLU A 194 -7.39 24.96 5.01
C GLU A 194 -6.63 25.79 3.96
N PRO A 195 -6.21 27.04 4.30
CA PRO A 195 -5.49 27.91 3.37
C PRO A 195 -4.14 27.36 2.88
N ILE A 196 -3.55 26.43 3.61
CA ILE A 196 -2.27 25.79 3.25
C ILE A 196 -2.30 25.15 1.85
N ARG A 197 -3.48 24.81 1.32
CA ARG A 197 -3.66 24.26 -0.03
C ARG A 197 -3.17 25.20 -1.14
N GLU A 198 -3.13 26.51 -0.89
CA GLU A 198 -2.59 27.51 -1.82
C GLU A 198 -1.07 27.32 -2.05
N LEU A 199 -0.42 26.59 -1.15
CA LEU A 199 0.98 26.20 -1.26
C LEU A 199 1.20 24.88 -2.03
N MET A 200 0.24 24.46 -2.84
CA MET A 200 0.31 23.24 -3.66
C MET A 200 1.67 23.10 -4.37
N GLY A 201 2.20 21.87 -4.34
CA GLY A 201 3.50 21.53 -4.89
C GLY A 201 4.69 21.71 -3.92
N LEU A 202 4.47 22.36 -2.77
CA LEU A 202 5.51 22.49 -1.75
C LEU A 202 5.66 21.16 -1.00
N SER A 203 6.91 20.77 -0.77
CA SER A 203 7.24 19.57 0.00
C SER A 203 8.15 19.94 1.17
N MET A 204 7.94 19.25 2.30
CA MET A 204 8.80 19.29 3.47
C MET A 204 9.42 17.91 3.66
N GLY A 205 10.76 17.82 3.65
CA GLY A 205 11.46 16.54 3.59
C GLY A 205 11.39 15.74 4.89
N ASP A 206 11.30 16.40 6.03
CA ASP A 206 11.32 15.74 7.34
C ASP A 206 10.36 16.44 8.31
N ALA A 207 9.18 15.93 8.41
CA ALA A 207 8.12 16.42 9.29
C ALA A 207 7.50 15.26 10.08
N VAL A 208 6.71 15.59 11.10
CA VAL A 208 5.90 14.60 11.82
C VAL A 208 4.43 14.94 11.66
N VAL A 209 3.63 13.95 11.28
CA VAL A 209 2.17 14.06 11.26
C VAL A 209 1.58 13.17 12.33
N LYS A 210 0.70 13.74 13.15
CA LYS A 210 -0.05 13.01 14.20
C LYS A 210 -1.53 13.05 13.85
N LEU A 211 -2.25 11.99 14.20
CA LEU A 211 -3.71 11.96 14.15
C LEU A 211 -4.25 12.24 15.57
N GLU A 212 -4.89 13.39 15.74
CA GLU A 212 -5.45 13.81 17.04
C GLU A 212 -6.47 12.77 17.55
N GLY A 213 -6.50 12.54 18.85
CA GLY A 213 -7.34 11.50 19.46
C GLY A 213 -6.75 10.08 19.39
N THR A 214 -5.58 9.91 18.77
CA THR A 214 -4.88 8.62 18.69
C THR A 214 -3.43 8.73 19.16
N LYS A 215 -2.76 7.57 19.27
CA LYS A 215 -1.29 7.50 19.48
C LYS A 215 -0.51 7.44 18.16
N LEU A 216 -1.19 7.54 17.02
CA LEU A 216 -0.57 7.41 15.71
C LEU A 216 0.18 8.68 15.34
N SER A 217 1.45 8.51 15.02
CA SER A 217 2.36 9.57 14.61
C SER A 217 3.43 8.99 13.69
N TYR A 218 3.68 9.67 12.56
CA TYR A 218 4.69 9.21 11.60
C TYR A 218 5.59 10.36 11.14
N ARG A 219 6.90 10.09 11.12
CA ARG A 219 7.93 10.98 10.59
C ARG A 219 8.21 10.66 9.13
N GLY A 220 8.40 11.68 8.32
CA GLY A 220 8.81 11.57 6.93
C GLY A 220 8.36 12.76 6.08
N PRO A 221 8.60 12.69 4.76
CA PRO A 221 8.21 13.75 3.84
C PRO A 221 6.70 13.98 3.80
N ILE A 222 6.32 15.26 3.72
CA ILE A 222 4.95 15.73 3.45
C ILE A 222 4.95 16.48 2.13
N LEU A 223 3.89 16.32 1.35
CA LEU A 223 3.61 17.08 0.14
C LEU A 223 2.28 17.80 0.29
N ILE A 224 2.28 19.09 0.07
CA ILE A 224 1.04 19.89 -0.01
C ILE A 224 0.45 19.72 -1.41
N THR A 225 -0.82 19.34 -1.47
CA THR A 225 -1.57 19.12 -2.71
C THR A 225 -2.76 20.07 -2.79
N HIS A 226 -3.41 20.13 -3.93
CA HIS A 226 -4.64 20.90 -4.09
C HIS A 226 -5.83 20.37 -3.27
N TRP A 227 -5.74 19.15 -2.74
CA TRP A 227 -6.74 18.55 -1.85
C TRP A 227 -6.44 18.80 -0.36
N GLY A 228 -5.17 18.92 0.00
CA GLY A 228 -4.69 18.97 1.38
C GLY A 228 -3.25 18.50 1.46
N ILE A 229 -2.96 17.50 2.30
CA ILE A 229 -1.61 16.98 2.48
C ILE A 229 -1.50 15.50 2.10
N SER A 230 -0.37 15.15 1.50
CA SER A 230 0.03 13.81 1.10
C SER A 230 1.50 13.57 1.43
N GLY A 231 2.10 12.55 0.86
CA GLY A 231 3.49 12.17 1.08
C GLY A 231 3.65 10.97 2.01
N PRO A 232 4.86 10.40 2.10
CA PRO A 232 5.10 9.15 2.83
C PRO A 232 4.60 9.13 4.28
N ALA A 233 4.76 10.23 5.04
CA ALA A 233 4.29 10.30 6.42
C ALA A 233 2.75 10.23 6.50
N VAL A 234 2.06 10.95 5.64
CA VAL A 234 0.59 11.00 5.58
C VAL A 234 0.01 9.65 5.12
N LEU A 235 0.58 9.07 4.04
CA LEU A 235 0.13 7.79 3.51
C LEU A 235 0.32 6.65 4.53
N LYS A 236 1.43 6.66 5.27
CA LYS A 236 1.67 5.70 6.35
C LYS A 236 0.67 5.89 7.49
N LEU A 237 0.42 7.14 7.88
CA LEU A 237 -0.54 7.47 8.93
C LEU A 237 -1.95 7.05 8.54
N SER A 238 -2.38 7.28 7.30
CA SER A 238 -3.69 6.87 6.79
C SER A 238 -3.86 5.35 6.76
N ALA A 239 -2.80 4.59 6.45
CA ALA A 239 -2.85 3.13 6.45
C ALA A 239 -3.05 2.56 7.85
N PHE A 240 -2.26 3.00 8.84
CA PHE A 240 -2.39 2.53 10.22
C PHE A 240 -3.65 3.09 10.92
N GLY A 241 -4.10 4.26 10.53
CA GLY A 241 -5.32 4.90 11.04
C GLY A 241 -6.60 4.58 10.27
N ALA A 242 -6.56 3.67 9.26
CA ALA A 242 -7.66 3.48 8.32
C ALA A 242 -8.98 3.12 9.02
N ASP A 243 -8.96 2.18 9.97
CA ASP A 243 -10.16 1.76 10.70
C ASP A 243 -10.71 2.92 11.53
N TRP A 244 -9.86 3.59 12.31
CA TRP A 244 -10.25 4.74 13.12
C TRP A 244 -10.81 5.88 12.26
N LEU A 245 -10.16 6.20 11.14
CA LEU A 245 -10.61 7.24 10.21
C LEU A 245 -11.95 6.87 9.55
N HIS A 246 -12.15 5.60 9.24
CA HIS A 246 -13.42 5.11 8.70
C HIS A 246 -14.56 5.26 9.73
N GLU A 247 -14.34 4.88 10.99
CA GLU A 247 -15.31 5.03 12.08
C GLU A 247 -15.70 6.50 12.32
N HIS A 248 -14.74 7.43 12.14
CA HIS A 248 -14.96 8.88 12.22
C HIS A 248 -15.40 9.52 10.91
N GLN A 249 -15.82 8.69 9.90
CA GLN A 249 -16.30 9.17 8.60
C GLN A 249 -15.31 10.11 7.90
N TYR A 250 -14.01 9.90 8.15
CA TYR A 250 -12.89 10.70 7.64
C TYR A 250 -12.95 12.19 8.06
N ASN A 251 -13.65 12.50 9.16
CA ASN A 251 -13.65 13.82 9.80
C ASN A 251 -12.76 13.75 11.03
N ALA A 252 -11.61 14.39 10.97
CA ALA A 252 -10.58 14.31 12.00
C ALA A 252 -9.69 15.55 11.97
N ARG A 253 -8.76 15.65 12.91
CA ARG A 253 -7.71 16.66 12.88
C ARG A 253 -6.35 15.99 12.80
N ALA A 254 -5.55 16.40 11.82
CA ALA A 254 -4.13 16.08 11.77
C ALA A 254 -3.33 17.23 12.37
N ILE A 255 -2.26 16.91 13.08
CA ILE A 255 -1.34 17.89 13.65
C ILE A 255 0.02 17.68 12.96
N VAL A 256 0.57 18.76 12.40
CA VAL A 256 1.86 18.73 11.71
C VAL A 256 2.92 19.48 12.51
N GLN A 257 4.04 18.81 12.75
CA GLN A 257 5.30 19.38 13.18
C GLN A 257 6.23 19.43 11.96
N TRP A 258 6.56 20.62 11.49
CA TRP A 258 7.21 20.82 10.19
C TRP A 258 8.71 20.53 10.15
N ASN A 259 9.37 20.45 11.28
CA ASN A 259 10.74 19.94 11.42
C ASN A 259 10.75 18.91 12.55
N ALA A 260 11.03 17.66 12.21
CA ALA A 260 10.93 16.53 13.13
C ALA A 260 11.91 16.55 14.29
N ASP A 261 13.05 17.29 14.14
CA ASP A 261 14.12 17.31 15.13
C ASP A 261 13.96 18.41 16.19
N LEU A 262 13.03 19.37 15.97
CA LEU A 262 12.87 20.53 16.85
C LEU A 262 11.58 20.42 17.69
N GLY A 263 11.75 20.37 19.00
CA GLY A 263 10.64 20.52 19.96
C GLY A 263 10.20 21.98 20.10
N GLU A 264 9.05 22.20 20.74
CA GLU A 264 8.47 23.53 20.94
C GLU A 264 9.43 24.49 21.65
N GLN A 265 10.09 24.03 22.71
CA GLN A 265 11.08 24.82 23.46
C GLN A 265 12.26 25.21 22.57
N ALA A 266 12.80 24.28 21.77
CA ALA A 266 13.92 24.54 20.87
C ALA A 266 13.57 25.60 19.81
N TYR A 267 12.35 25.57 19.26
CA TYR A 267 11.88 26.64 18.37
C TYR A 267 11.87 28.01 19.07
N SER A 268 11.33 28.09 20.30
CA SER A 268 11.26 29.33 21.09
C SER A 268 12.65 29.90 21.40
N GLU A 269 13.58 29.04 21.84
CA GLU A 269 14.95 29.45 22.18
C GLU A 269 15.73 29.92 20.97
N GLN A 270 15.65 29.16 19.85
CA GLN A 270 16.37 29.55 18.62
C GLN A 270 15.81 30.81 17.99
N LEU A 271 14.46 31.01 18.00
CA LEU A 271 13.86 32.26 17.56
C LEU A 271 14.33 33.46 18.40
N SER A 272 14.36 33.30 19.73
CA SER A 272 14.80 34.36 20.64
C SER A 272 16.28 34.68 20.43
N SER A 273 17.13 33.69 20.32
CA SER A 273 18.56 33.86 20.03
C SER A 273 18.79 34.53 18.68
N TYR A 274 18.05 34.13 17.65
CA TYR A 274 18.15 34.74 16.33
C TYR A 274 17.71 36.20 16.35
N ALA A 275 16.65 36.53 17.07
CA ALA A 275 16.16 37.90 17.24
C ALA A 275 17.19 38.82 17.93
N GLN A 276 17.94 38.31 18.93
CA GLN A 276 19.01 39.02 19.58
C GLN A 276 20.21 39.30 18.64
N LEU A 277 20.58 38.31 17.84
CA LEU A 277 21.73 38.41 16.92
C LEU A 277 21.40 39.23 15.66
N HIS A 278 20.16 39.29 15.26
CA HIS A 278 19.69 39.90 14.01
C HIS A 278 18.45 40.80 14.20
N PRO A 279 18.48 41.78 15.14
CA PRO A 279 17.27 42.53 15.53
C PRO A 279 16.64 43.34 14.39
N ASN A 280 17.45 43.79 13.43
CA ASN A 280 17.01 44.60 12.30
C ASN A 280 16.55 43.82 11.06
N ARG A 281 16.58 42.49 11.09
CA ARG A 281 16.06 41.67 9.99
C ARG A 281 14.55 41.55 10.08
N LYS A 282 13.91 41.54 8.91
CA LYS A 282 12.47 41.30 8.81
C LYS A 282 12.16 39.84 9.02
N VAL A 283 11.17 39.52 9.86
CA VAL A 283 10.76 38.13 10.14
C VAL A 283 10.23 37.46 8.87
N TYR A 284 9.37 38.16 8.15
CA TYR A 284 8.65 37.64 6.97
C TYR A 284 9.58 37.12 5.87
N SER A 285 10.66 37.82 5.57
CA SER A 285 11.58 37.51 4.48
C SER A 285 12.80 36.65 4.87
N HIS A 286 12.87 36.18 6.11
CA HIS A 286 13.99 35.38 6.59
C HIS A 286 13.50 34.05 7.21
N PRO A 287 13.17 33.06 6.39
CA PRO A 287 12.75 31.76 6.87
C PRO A 287 13.85 31.06 7.66
N LEU A 288 13.48 30.44 8.79
CA LEU A 288 14.35 29.69 9.67
C LEU A 288 14.00 28.19 9.64
N PHE A 289 14.78 27.36 10.32
CA PHE A 289 14.51 25.93 10.58
C PHE A 289 14.39 25.06 9.31
N GLY A 290 14.94 25.53 8.18
CA GLY A 290 14.79 24.82 6.91
C GLY A 290 13.37 24.88 6.30
N ILE A 291 12.52 25.78 6.80
CA ILE A 291 11.18 25.96 6.29
C ILE A 291 11.25 26.67 4.93
N PRO A 292 10.60 26.17 3.88
CA PRO A 292 10.53 26.84 2.58
C PRO A 292 9.88 28.24 2.68
N ALA A 293 10.37 29.21 1.91
CA ALA A 293 9.96 30.63 2.03
C ALA A 293 8.44 30.81 1.99
N ARG A 294 7.76 30.21 1.02
CA ARG A 294 6.28 30.33 0.90
C ARG A 294 5.53 29.75 2.11
N LEU A 295 6.06 28.68 2.73
CA LEU A 295 5.47 28.08 3.93
C LEU A 295 5.73 28.97 5.16
N TRP A 296 6.92 29.56 5.24
CA TRP A 296 7.27 30.52 6.29
C TRP A 296 6.39 31.78 6.23
N GLU A 297 6.21 32.35 5.05
CA GLU A 297 5.31 33.49 4.81
C GLU A 297 3.88 33.17 5.27
N HIS A 298 3.38 31.99 4.91
CA HIS A 298 2.09 31.51 5.38
C HIS A 298 2.01 31.48 6.91
N PHE A 299 3.03 30.98 7.60
CA PHE A 299 3.06 30.96 9.07
C PHE A 299 3.15 32.37 9.67
N CYS A 300 3.88 33.29 9.04
CA CYS A 300 3.90 34.69 9.45
C CYS A 300 2.51 35.32 9.38
N ILE A 301 1.78 35.08 8.30
CA ILE A 301 0.39 35.54 8.13
C ILE A 301 -0.51 34.94 9.23
N GLN A 302 -0.43 33.65 9.50
CA GLN A 302 -1.20 32.98 10.56
C GLN A 302 -0.84 33.50 11.97
N ALA A 303 0.42 33.92 12.17
CA ALA A 303 0.90 34.51 13.42
C ALA A 303 0.64 36.02 13.52
N GLU A 304 -0.06 36.62 12.54
CA GLU A 304 -0.35 38.05 12.46
C GLU A 304 0.93 38.94 12.36
N ILE A 305 2.03 38.39 11.81
CA ILE A 305 3.31 39.06 11.61
C ILE A 305 3.28 39.80 10.29
N SER A 306 3.43 41.13 10.33
CA SER A 306 3.47 41.96 9.12
C SER A 306 4.78 41.84 8.35
N GLU A 307 4.75 42.18 7.05
CA GLU A 307 5.97 42.15 6.19
C GLU A 307 7.08 43.10 6.67
N SER A 308 6.74 44.13 7.44
CA SER A 308 7.70 45.10 7.99
C SER A 308 8.23 44.71 9.37
N GLN A 309 7.63 43.72 10.01
CA GLN A 309 7.99 43.32 11.39
C GLN A 309 9.45 42.88 11.49
N LEU A 310 10.22 43.49 12.41
CA LEU A 310 11.59 43.15 12.69
C LEU A 310 11.69 42.08 13.80
N PHE A 311 12.70 41.21 13.75
CA PHE A 311 12.92 40.20 14.80
C PHE A 311 13.12 40.81 16.18
N GLY A 312 13.90 41.93 16.30
CA GLY A 312 14.15 42.60 17.59
C GLY A 312 12.92 43.27 18.20
N GLN A 313 11.86 43.41 17.43
CA GLN A 313 10.58 44.06 17.85
C GLN A 313 9.41 43.07 17.80
N LEU A 314 9.68 41.73 17.64
CA LEU A 314 8.64 40.71 17.53
C LEU A 314 7.96 40.51 18.89
N PRO A 315 6.65 40.82 19.03
CA PRO A 315 5.94 40.61 20.27
C PRO A 315 5.91 39.15 20.68
N LYS A 316 6.03 38.85 21.97
CA LYS A 316 6.04 37.48 22.48
C LYS A 316 4.80 36.68 22.06
N LYS A 317 3.64 37.32 21.99
CA LYS A 317 2.39 36.71 21.52
C LYS A 317 2.51 36.20 20.08
N MET A 318 3.08 36.99 19.17
CA MET A 318 3.31 36.61 17.77
C MET A 318 4.37 35.54 17.64
N GLN A 319 5.45 35.63 18.43
CA GLN A 319 6.47 34.58 18.52
C GLN A 319 5.85 33.24 18.91
N ASN A 320 5.01 33.21 19.94
CA ASN A 320 4.35 31.99 20.39
C ASN A 320 3.41 31.41 19.31
N LYS A 321 2.64 32.27 18.61
CA LYS A 321 1.80 31.82 17.49
C LYS A 321 2.65 31.21 16.36
N LEU A 322 3.78 31.84 16.02
CA LEU A 322 4.70 31.32 15.02
C LEU A 322 5.27 29.95 15.42
N VAL A 323 5.68 29.79 16.68
CA VAL A 323 6.12 28.51 17.22
C VAL A 323 5.03 27.45 17.14
N GLN A 324 3.78 27.78 17.45
CA GLN A 324 2.66 26.87 17.29
C GLN A 324 2.45 26.45 15.83
N CYS A 325 2.56 27.37 14.88
CA CYS A 325 2.51 27.05 13.46
C CYS A 325 3.62 26.09 13.03
N LEU A 326 4.81 26.19 13.61
CA LEU A 326 5.97 25.33 13.30
C LEU A 326 5.87 23.96 13.94
N PHE A 327 5.39 23.88 15.19
CA PHE A 327 5.44 22.66 16.00
C PHE A 327 4.11 21.89 16.07
N CYS A 328 2.98 22.58 16.02
CA CYS A 328 1.67 21.99 16.26
C CYS A 328 0.60 22.54 15.30
N TYR A 329 0.90 22.52 14.01
CA TYR A 329 0.01 23.08 12.98
C TYR A 329 -1.23 22.18 12.79
N PRO A 330 -2.44 22.65 13.14
CA PRO A 330 -3.64 21.87 13.01
C PRO A 330 -4.16 21.89 11.57
N LEU A 331 -4.65 20.75 11.09
CA LEU A 331 -5.31 20.60 9.79
C LEU A 331 -6.62 19.86 9.97
N ALA A 332 -7.73 20.54 9.72
CA ALA A 332 -9.05 19.92 9.74
C ALA A 332 -9.24 19.07 8.48
N MET A 333 -9.37 17.75 8.70
CA MET A 333 -9.67 16.79 7.65
C MET A 333 -11.17 16.67 7.46
N GLN A 334 -11.65 16.67 6.21
CA GLN A 334 -13.07 16.50 5.89
C GLN A 334 -13.24 15.54 4.71
N GLY A 335 -13.85 14.40 5.00
CA GLY A 335 -14.13 13.38 4.00
C GLY A 335 -12.87 12.72 3.44
N LYS A 336 -13.08 11.92 2.42
CA LYS A 336 -12.02 11.29 1.62
C LYS A 336 -12.13 11.73 0.18
N THR A 337 -11.02 11.72 -0.55
CA THR A 337 -11.03 11.94 -2.00
C THR A 337 -11.84 10.83 -2.67
N THR A 338 -12.87 11.19 -3.42
CA THR A 338 -13.71 10.25 -4.17
C THR A 338 -13.08 9.81 -5.51
N PHE A 339 -11.95 10.40 -5.87
CA PHE A 339 -11.23 10.11 -7.11
C PHE A 339 -10.23 8.98 -6.89
N LYS A 340 -10.31 7.97 -7.68
CA LYS A 340 -9.39 6.85 -8.07
C LYS A 340 -8.00 6.71 -7.39
N GLU A 341 -7.68 7.48 -6.37
CA GLU A 341 -6.37 7.54 -5.71
C GLU A 341 -6.30 6.73 -4.40
N GLU A 342 -7.20 5.79 -4.21
CA GLU A 342 -7.00 4.72 -3.24
C GLU A 342 -5.95 3.78 -3.81
N PHE A 343 -4.72 3.91 -3.35
CA PHE A 343 -3.64 3.04 -3.81
C PHE A 343 -3.84 1.59 -3.36
N VAL A 344 -4.49 1.37 -2.20
CA VAL A 344 -4.70 0.06 -1.57
C VAL A 344 -6.03 0.04 -0.83
N THR A 345 -6.72 -1.09 -0.89
CA THR A 345 -7.91 -1.38 -0.10
C THR A 345 -7.54 -2.27 1.08
N ALA A 346 -7.91 -1.89 2.29
CA ALA A 346 -7.93 -2.76 3.46
C ALA A 346 -9.28 -3.48 3.54
N GLY A 347 -9.33 -4.69 4.08
CA GLY A 347 -10.50 -5.56 4.07
C GLY A 347 -10.36 -6.71 3.07
N GLY A 348 -11.41 -7.50 2.91
CA GLY A 348 -11.41 -8.73 2.11
C GLY A 348 -11.58 -9.97 2.95
N VAL A 349 -11.12 -11.13 2.48
CA VAL A 349 -11.27 -12.42 3.16
C VAL A 349 -10.50 -12.42 4.48
N ASP A 350 -11.18 -12.85 5.55
CA ASP A 350 -10.61 -12.87 6.88
C ASP A 350 -9.45 -13.86 6.99
N LEU A 351 -8.32 -13.37 7.49
CA LEU A 351 -7.09 -14.15 7.63
C LEU A 351 -7.20 -15.29 8.63
N GLU A 352 -8.12 -15.23 9.58
CA GLU A 352 -8.36 -16.31 10.53
C GLU A 352 -8.90 -17.57 9.88
N GLU A 353 -9.49 -17.46 8.69
CA GLU A 353 -10.06 -18.56 7.93
C GLU A 353 -9.09 -19.18 6.91
N ILE A 354 -7.85 -18.67 6.85
CA ILE A 354 -6.84 -19.10 5.89
C ILE A 354 -5.62 -19.65 6.62
N HIS A 355 -5.02 -20.69 6.08
CA HIS A 355 -3.74 -21.21 6.56
C HIS A 355 -2.58 -20.35 6.08
N PRO A 356 -1.83 -19.68 6.97
CA PRO A 356 -0.81 -18.69 6.57
C PRO A 356 0.42 -19.29 5.88
N GLU A 357 0.63 -20.59 5.99
CA GLU A 357 1.79 -21.28 5.42
C GLU A 357 1.51 -21.86 4.03
N THR A 358 0.21 -22.09 3.72
CA THR A 358 -0.23 -22.69 2.45
C THR A 358 -1.11 -21.80 1.62
N MET A 359 -1.69 -20.75 2.23
CA MET A 359 -2.74 -19.90 1.67
C MET A 359 -4.06 -20.64 1.40
N GLU A 360 -4.22 -21.89 1.88
CA GLU A 360 -5.43 -22.70 1.69
C GLU A 360 -6.54 -22.28 2.65
N SER A 361 -7.77 -22.29 2.17
CA SER A 361 -8.98 -22.16 2.99
C SER A 361 -9.02 -23.24 4.06
N LYS A 362 -9.39 -22.88 5.29
CA LYS A 362 -9.64 -23.85 6.38
C LYS A 362 -10.96 -24.62 6.21
N PHE A 363 -11.86 -24.10 5.37
CA PHE A 363 -13.22 -24.66 5.17
C PHE A 363 -13.33 -25.45 3.87
N HIS A 364 -12.62 -25.01 2.82
CA HIS A 364 -12.69 -25.59 1.50
C HIS A 364 -11.32 -26.05 1.03
N PRO A 365 -10.96 -27.32 1.33
CA PRO A 365 -9.74 -27.91 0.82
C PRO A 365 -9.66 -27.81 -0.69
N GLY A 366 -8.55 -27.27 -1.22
CA GLY A 366 -8.37 -27.02 -2.66
C GLY A 366 -8.72 -25.60 -3.12
N ILE A 367 -9.21 -24.74 -2.22
CA ILE A 367 -9.35 -23.31 -2.46
C ILE A 367 -8.20 -22.56 -1.74
N TYR A 368 -7.52 -21.68 -2.48
CA TYR A 368 -6.40 -20.87 -2.01
C TYR A 368 -6.68 -19.40 -2.25
N PHE A 369 -6.13 -18.53 -1.41
CA PHE A 369 -6.26 -17.07 -1.54
C PHE A 369 -4.90 -16.40 -1.59
N ALA A 370 -4.71 -15.40 -2.45
CA ALA A 370 -3.43 -14.70 -2.60
C ALA A 370 -3.59 -13.21 -2.92
N GLY A 371 -2.74 -12.39 -2.33
CA GLY A 371 -2.69 -10.94 -2.55
C GLY A 371 -3.81 -10.19 -1.83
N GLU A 372 -4.18 -9.06 -2.40
CA GLU A 372 -5.05 -8.04 -1.79
C GLU A 372 -6.53 -8.45 -1.64
N VAL A 373 -6.92 -9.65 -2.12
CA VAL A 373 -8.24 -10.26 -1.82
C VAL A 373 -8.34 -10.65 -0.33
N LEU A 374 -7.21 -10.90 0.30
CA LEU A 374 -7.08 -11.15 1.73
C LEU A 374 -7.12 -9.83 2.52
N ASN A 375 -7.64 -9.86 3.74
CA ASN A 375 -7.60 -8.70 4.64
C ASN A 375 -6.17 -8.39 5.11
N LEU A 376 -5.32 -8.01 4.17
CA LEU A 376 -3.94 -7.60 4.42
C LEU A 376 -3.56 -6.41 3.54
N ASP A 377 -2.86 -5.46 4.11
CA ASP A 377 -2.30 -4.33 3.39
C ASP A 377 -1.00 -3.86 4.03
N GLY A 378 -0.10 -3.39 3.20
CA GLY A 378 1.17 -2.80 3.58
C GLY A 378 1.22 -1.31 3.29
N ILE A 379 2.12 -0.60 3.96
CA ILE A 379 2.42 0.80 3.63
C ILE A 379 3.05 0.93 2.24
N THR A 380 3.29 2.18 1.80
CA THR A 380 4.09 2.44 0.59
C THR A 380 5.51 1.91 0.73
N GLY A 381 6.14 1.48 -0.37
CA GLY A 381 7.52 1.03 -0.36
C GLY A 381 7.76 -0.38 -0.90
N GLY A 382 6.83 -0.93 -1.68
CA GLY A 382 6.93 -2.26 -2.28
C GLY A 382 6.36 -3.39 -1.42
N PHE A 383 5.85 -3.07 -0.24
CA PHE A 383 5.34 -4.06 0.72
C PHE A 383 4.10 -4.81 0.20
N ASN A 384 3.16 -4.12 -0.47
CA ASN A 384 1.98 -4.77 -1.05
C ASN A 384 2.35 -5.76 -2.16
N PHE A 385 3.35 -5.43 -2.98
CA PHE A 385 3.87 -6.38 -3.96
C PHE A 385 4.61 -7.53 -3.30
N GLN A 386 5.40 -7.28 -2.25
CA GLN A 386 6.04 -8.37 -1.51
C GLN A 386 5.00 -9.35 -0.96
N ALA A 387 3.92 -8.87 -0.36
CA ALA A 387 2.82 -9.73 0.10
C ALA A 387 2.17 -10.50 -1.06
N ALA A 388 1.99 -9.85 -2.22
CA ALA A 388 1.42 -10.49 -3.40
C ALA A 388 2.33 -11.62 -3.95
N TRP A 389 3.65 -11.39 -4.00
CA TRP A 389 4.61 -12.41 -4.41
C TRP A 389 4.60 -13.60 -3.45
N THR A 390 4.72 -13.33 -2.15
CA THR A 390 4.78 -14.37 -1.12
C THR A 390 3.51 -15.22 -1.08
N THR A 391 2.34 -14.58 -1.02
CA THR A 391 1.06 -15.31 -0.96
C THR A 391 0.76 -16.02 -2.28
N GLY A 392 1.11 -15.41 -3.42
CA GLY A 392 0.99 -16.04 -4.73
C GLY A 392 1.90 -17.26 -4.88
N TYR A 393 3.16 -17.15 -4.42
CA TYR A 393 4.08 -18.29 -4.39
C TYR A 393 3.51 -19.46 -3.58
N LEU A 394 3.10 -19.20 -2.33
CA LEU A 394 2.59 -20.22 -1.44
C LEU A 394 1.32 -20.87 -1.98
N ALA A 395 0.36 -20.10 -2.43
CA ALA A 395 -0.86 -20.62 -3.05
C ALA A 395 -0.54 -21.52 -4.25
N GLY A 396 0.38 -21.08 -5.12
CA GLY A 396 0.77 -21.81 -6.31
C GLY A 396 1.42 -23.16 -6.00
N ILE A 397 2.46 -23.18 -5.13
CA ILE A 397 3.17 -24.44 -4.80
C ILE A 397 2.30 -25.43 -4.05
N HIS A 398 1.38 -24.96 -3.18
CA HIS A 398 0.52 -25.84 -2.41
C HIS A 398 -0.65 -26.39 -3.24
N ALA A 399 -1.25 -25.59 -4.12
CA ALA A 399 -2.23 -26.06 -5.09
C ALA A 399 -1.64 -27.15 -6.01
N LYS A 400 -0.38 -26.96 -6.45
CA LYS A 400 0.37 -27.97 -7.23
C LYS A 400 0.58 -29.27 -6.46
N LYS A 401 1.06 -29.22 -5.21
CA LYS A 401 1.37 -30.40 -4.38
C LYS A 401 0.15 -31.28 -4.11
N ARG A 402 -1.00 -30.66 -3.79
CA ARG A 402 -2.24 -31.39 -3.50
C ARG A 402 -2.68 -32.29 -4.66
N GLY A 403 -2.46 -31.86 -5.89
CA GLY A 403 -2.79 -32.67 -7.06
C GLY A 403 -1.94 -33.91 -7.24
N HIS A 404 -0.69 -33.91 -6.75
CA HIS A 404 0.18 -35.09 -6.82
C HIS A 404 -0.24 -36.15 -5.78
N THR A 405 -0.75 -35.75 -4.63
CA THR A 405 -1.17 -36.65 -3.55
C THR A 405 -2.46 -37.41 -3.93
N HIS A 406 -3.36 -36.80 -4.70
CA HIS A 406 -4.60 -37.48 -5.18
C HIS A 406 -4.34 -38.46 -6.31
N GLY A 407 -3.34 -38.21 -7.17
CA GLY A 407 -2.97 -39.11 -8.26
C GLY A 407 -2.34 -40.48 -7.75
N LEU A 408 -1.73 -40.46 -6.57
CA LEU A 408 -1.12 -41.64 -5.97
C LEU A 408 -2.10 -42.52 -5.18
N LEU A 409 -3.31 -42.04 -4.89
CA LEU A 409 -4.37 -42.79 -4.21
C LEU A 409 -5.32 -43.49 -5.18
N LEU A 410 -5.19 -43.25 -6.48
CA LEU A 410 -6.05 -43.80 -7.55
C LEU A 410 -5.28 -44.80 -8.45
N THR A 411 -4.01 -45.10 -8.16
CA THR A 411 -3.22 -46.17 -8.77
C THR A 411 -2.89 -47.27 -7.73
#